data_db5b62bf528e477058b7a14e0dc3c229
#
_entry.id   db5b62bf528e477058b7a14e0dc3c229
#
_cell.length_a   1.000
_cell.length_b   1.000
_cell.length_c   1.000
_cell.angle_alpha   90.00
_cell.angle_beta   90.00
_cell.angle_gamma   90.00
#
_symmetry.space_group_name_H-M   'P 1'
#
loop_
_entity.id
_entity.type
_entity.pdbx_description
1 polymer ?
#
loop_
_entity_poly.entity_id
_entity_poly.type
_entity_poly.pdbx_seq_one_letter_code
_entity_poly.pdbx_strand_id
1 'polypeptide(L)'
;MFRIDFNKLRFLVCDDNPHMRRILRTLLHSFGAREAYEAEDGATALEMYSHYVPDIVITDWSMPIFDGLELAQMIRQPESKGNPFAPIIMLTGHSEDRKRHV
;
A
#
# COMPACT_ATOMS: atom_id res chain seq x y z
N MET A 1 26.71 10.83 2.63
CA MET A 1 25.53 10.48 3.43
C MET A 1 24.38 10.09 2.54
N PHE A 2 23.72 9.03 2.88
CA PHE A 2 22.62 8.51 2.09
C PHE A 2 21.32 9.24 2.45
N ARG A 3 20.55 9.62 1.43
CA ARG A 3 19.33 10.38 1.65
C ARG A 3 18.25 9.90 0.69
N ILE A 4 17.04 9.71 1.21
CA ILE A 4 15.88 9.35 0.41
C ILE A 4 15.12 10.61 0.05
N ASP A 5 14.84 10.78 -1.23
CA ASP A 5 14.11 11.94 -1.74
C ASP A 5 12.66 11.54 -1.97
N PHE A 6 11.81 11.77 -0.97
CA PHE A 6 10.42 11.35 -1.00
C PHE A 6 9.63 12.00 -2.13
N ASN A 7 10.03 13.18 -2.57
CA ASN A 7 9.24 13.86 -3.59
C ASN A 7 9.36 13.22 -4.98
N LYS A 8 10.28 12.28 -5.14
CA LYS A 8 10.45 11.55 -6.39
C LYS A 8 9.81 10.17 -6.38
N LEU A 9 9.23 9.78 -5.24
CA LEU A 9 8.65 8.46 -5.09
C LEU A 9 7.13 8.51 -5.18
N ARG A 10 6.56 7.47 -5.76
CA ARG A 10 5.12 7.28 -5.80
C ARG A 10 4.73 6.24 -4.79
N PHE A 11 3.74 6.55 -3.98
CA PHE A 11 3.26 5.66 -2.92
C PHE A 11 1.85 5.22 -3.22
N LEU A 12 1.56 3.96 -2.92
CA LEU A 12 0.20 3.45 -2.93
C LEU A 12 -0.14 3.01 -1.52
N VAL A 13 -1.20 3.59 -0.96
CA VAL A 13 -1.64 3.31 0.41
C VAL A 13 -2.95 2.53 0.34
N CYS A 14 -2.96 1.34 0.89
CA CYS A 14 -4.09 0.43 0.82
C CYS A 14 -4.62 0.11 2.20
N ASP A 15 -5.86 0.53 2.47
CA ASP A 15 -6.50 0.29 3.76
C ASP A 15 -7.98 0.54 3.57
N ASP A 16 -8.84 -0.33 4.11
CA ASP A 16 -10.28 -0.14 3.99
C ASP A 16 -10.79 0.95 4.92
N ASN A 17 -9.98 1.42 5.85
CA ASN A 17 -10.33 2.48 6.77
C ASN A 17 -9.87 3.83 6.21
N PRO A 18 -10.80 4.71 5.79
CA PRO A 18 -10.41 5.99 5.21
C PRO A 18 -9.65 6.90 6.18
N HIS A 19 -9.92 6.75 7.47
CA HIS A 19 -9.23 7.53 8.48
C HIS A 19 -7.75 7.15 8.52
N MET A 20 -7.44 5.86 8.47
CA MET A 20 -6.07 5.40 8.44
C MET A 20 -5.35 5.83 7.17
N ARG A 21 -6.05 5.76 6.02
CA ARG A 21 -5.45 6.22 4.77
C ARG A 21 -5.07 7.70 4.85
N ARG A 22 -5.92 8.50 5.48
CA ARG A 22 -5.63 9.93 5.64
C ARG A 22 -4.40 10.14 6.52
N ILE A 23 -4.29 9.41 7.61
CA ILE A 23 -3.14 9.51 8.50
C ILE A 23 -1.85 9.18 7.74
N LEU A 24 -1.86 8.09 7.00
CA LEU A 24 -0.69 7.67 6.25
C LEU A 24 -0.30 8.70 5.19
N ARG A 25 -1.28 9.22 4.45
CA ARG A 25 -0.99 10.25 3.46
C ARG A 25 -0.42 11.50 4.09
N THR A 26 -0.97 11.91 5.23
CA THR A 26 -0.49 13.07 5.93
C THR A 26 0.98 12.90 6.34
N LEU A 27 1.31 11.72 6.86
CA LEU A 27 2.68 11.42 7.24
C LEU A 27 3.61 11.45 6.02
N LEU A 28 3.19 10.83 4.93
CA LEU A 28 4.01 10.81 3.72
C LEU A 28 4.25 12.23 3.19
N HIS A 29 3.20 13.05 3.19
CA HIS A 29 3.34 14.43 2.74
C HIS A 29 4.29 15.21 3.65
N SER A 30 4.26 14.93 4.96
CA SER A 30 5.16 15.61 5.89
C SER A 30 6.62 15.25 5.64
N PHE A 31 6.88 14.10 5.03
CA PHE A 31 8.23 13.71 4.64
C PHE A 31 8.58 14.16 3.23
N GLY A 32 7.68 14.85 2.57
CA GLY A 32 7.95 15.39 1.25
C GLY A 32 7.36 14.65 0.07
N ALA A 33 6.60 13.58 0.31
CA ALA A 33 5.99 12.83 -0.79
C ALA A 33 4.96 13.69 -1.51
N ARG A 34 5.03 13.70 -2.83
CA ARG A 34 4.09 14.47 -3.65
C ARG A 34 2.98 13.61 -4.22
N GLU A 35 3.25 12.32 -4.43
CA GLU A 35 2.28 11.40 -5.01
C GLU A 35 2.02 10.26 -4.06
N ALA A 36 0.82 10.23 -3.52
CA ALA A 36 0.37 9.16 -2.63
C ALA A 36 -1.05 8.82 -3.03
N TYR A 37 -1.23 7.66 -3.62
CA TYR A 37 -2.51 7.18 -4.10
C TYR A 37 -3.15 6.29 -3.06
N GLU A 38 -4.48 6.24 -3.04
CA GLU A 38 -5.22 5.47 -2.04
C GLU A 38 -6.08 4.42 -2.69
N ALA A 39 -6.17 3.26 -2.04
CA ALA A 39 -7.07 2.19 -2.43
C ALA A 39 -7.74 1.64 -1.18
N GLU A 40 -9.02 1.31 -1.28
CA GLU A 40 -9.79 0.85 -0.13
C GLU A 40 -9.96 -0.66 -0.08
N ASP A 41 -9.56 -1.36 -1.13
CA ASP A 41 -9.63 -2.82 -1.18
C ASP A 41 -8.53 -3.36 -2.08
N GLY A 42 -8.35 -4.68 -2.03
CA GLY A 42 -7.28 -5.30 -2.78
C GLY A 42 -7.42 -5.23 -4.28
N ALA A 43 -8.65 -5.30 -4.79
CA ALA A 43 -8.87 -5.25 -6.23
C ALA A 43 -8.54 -3.86 -6.78
N THR A 44 -9.00 -2.81 -6.09
CA THR A 44 -8.69 -1.45 -6.47
C THR A 44 -7.20 -1.19 -6.36
N ALA A 45 -6.57 -1.72 -5.31
CA ALA A 45 -5.13 -1.57 -5.11
C ALA A 45 -4.35 -2.15 -6.28
N LEU A 46 -4.74 -3.34 -6.72
CA LEU A 46 -4.05 -3.99 -7.83
C LEU A 46 -4.21 -3.18 -9.12
N GLU A 47 -5.39 -2.67 -9.36
CA GLU A 47 -5.69 -1.83 -10.50
C GLU A 47 -4.84 -0.57 -10.51
N MET A 48 -4.78 0.10 -9.37
CA MET A 48 -4.00 1.32 -9.24
C MET A 48 -2.50 1.04 -9.33
N TYR A 49 -2.07 -0.10 -8.80
CA TYR A 49 -0.69 -0.51 -8.91
C TYR A 49 -0.28 -0.64 -10.38
N SER A 50 -1.13 -1.27 -11.17
CA SER A 50 -0.84 -1.45 -12.59
C SER A 50 -0.85 -0.13 -13.37
N HIS A 51 -1.71 0.79 -12.98
CA HIS A 51 -1.88 2.05 -13.68
C HIS A 51 -0.80 3.07 -13.33
N TYR A 52 -0.51 3.24 -12.05
CA TYR A 52 0.42 4.27 -11.58
C TYR A 52 1.83 3.77 -11.35
N VAL A 53 2.03 2.48 -11.30
CA VAL A 53 3.33 1.85 -11.08
C VAL A 53 4.05 2.51 -9.90
N PRO A 54 3.51 2.38 -8.69
CA PRO A 54 4.13 3.00 -7.52
C PRO A 54 5.48 2.39 -7.18
N ASP A 55 6.29 3.18 -6.53
CA ASP A 55 7.62 2.73 -6.09
C ASP A 55 7.54 1.96 -4.78
N ILE A 56 6.56 2.29 -3.94
CA ILE A 56 6.40 1.67 -2.63
C ILE A 56 4.91 1.48 -2.37
N VAL A 57 4.56 0.30 -1.86
CA VAL A 57 3.18 -0.02 -1.49
C VAL A 57 3.11 -0.17 0.03
N ILE A 58 2.18 0.52 0.66
CA ILE A 58 1.90 0.38 2.09
C ILE A 58 0.49 -0.17 2.18
N THR A 59 0.33 -1.36 2.75
CA THR A 59 -0.98 -2.01 2.77
C THR A 59 -1.31 -2.55 4.15
N ASP A 60 -2.59 -2.45 4.51
CA ASP A 60 -3.09 -3.14 5.68
C ASP A 60 -3.10 -4.64 5.39
N TRP A 61 -2.96 -5.42 6.44
CA TRP A 61 -3.04 -6.87 6.33
C TRP A 61 -4.44 -7.32 5.90
N SER A 62 -5.46 -6.72 6.50
CA SER A 62 -6.84 -7.16 6.34
C SER A 62 -7.65 -6.15 5.51
N MET A 63 -8.06 -6.57 4.33
CA MET A 63 -8.88 -5.75 3.43
C MET A 63 -9.89 -6.62 2.71
N PRO A 64 -11.01 -6.03 2.23
CA PRO A 64 -11.97 -6.77 1.41
C PRO A 64 -11.37 -7.21 0.08
N ILE A 65 -11.91 -8.27 -0.46
CA ILE A 65 -11.59 -8.87 -1.76
C ILE A 65 -10.25 -9.59 -1.71
N PHE A 66 -9.15 -8.85 -1.69
CA PHE A 66 -7.82 -9.41 -1.50
C PHE A 66 -7.23 -8.80 -0.25
N ASP A 67 -6.74 -9.62 0.67
CA ASP A 67 -6.03 -9.07 1.83
C ASP A 67 -4.61 -8.64 1.40
N GLY A 68 -3.87 -8.09 2.36
CA GLY A 68 -2.54 -7.56 2.06
C GLY A 68 -1.58 -8.62 1.53
N LEU A 69 -1.66 -9.83 2.06
CA LEU A 69 -0.80 -10.90 1.60
C LEU A 69 -1.14 -11.32 0.18
N GLU A 70 -2.42 -11.47 -0.11
CA GLU A 70 -2.87 -11.82 -1.46
C GLU A 70 -2.47 -10.75 -2.46
N LEU A 71 -2.63 -9.48 -2.08
CA LEU A 71 -2.22 -8.38 -2.94
C LEU A 71 -0.72 -8.46 -3.24
N ALA A 72 0.09 -8.70 -2.21
CA ALA A 72 1.53 -8.82 -2.39
C ALA A 72 1.87 -9.95 -3.35
N GLN A 73 1.21 -11.09 -3.21
CA GLN A 73 1.45 -12.22 -4.10
C GLN A 73 1.11 -11.89 -5.54
N MET A 74 0.02 -11.15 -5.76
CA MET A 74 -0.37 -10.77 -7.11
C MET A 74 0.58 -9.76 -7.73
N ILE A 75 1.09 -8.84 -6.92
CA ILE A 75 2.08 -7.87 -7.41
C ILE A 75 3.37 -8.58 -7.84
N ARG A 76 3.75 -9.62 -7.12
CA ARG A 76 5.00 -10.33 -7.39
C ARG A 76 4.95 -11.25 -8.61
N GLN A 77 3.77 -11.44 -9.21
CA GLN A 77 3.65 -12.35 -10.35
C GLN A 77 4.29 -11.75 -11.59
N PRO A 78 4.92 -12.60 -12.43
CA PRO A 78 5.57 -12.10 -13.64
C PRO A 78 4.63 -11.42 -14.62
N GLU A 79 3.35 -11.84 -14.62
CA GLU A 79 2.35 -11.26 -15.50
C GLU A 79 1.85 -9.89 -15.03
N SER A 80 2.18 -9.52 -13.81
CA SER A 80 1.72 -8.26 -13.26
C SER A 80 2.25 -7.10 -14.08
N LYS A 81 1.37 -6.14 -14.35
CA LYS A 81 1.76 -4.92 -15.04
C LYS A 81 2.21 -3.92 -14.00
N GLY A 82 3.42 -3.53 -14.02
CA GLY A 82 3.96 -2.65 -13.04
C GLY A 82 5.29 -3.18 -12.59
N ASN A 83 5.75 -2.76 -11.43
CA ASN A 83 7.04 -3.16 -10.92
C ASN A 83 6.87 -4.32 -9.93
N PRO A 84 7.19 -5.57 -10.34
CA PRO A 84 7.01 -6.70 -9.42
C PRO A 84 7.99 -6.69 -8.26
N PHE A 85 8.96 -5.78 -8.27
CA PHE A 85 9.96 -5.67 -7.22
C PHE A 85 9.72 -4.52 -6.26
N ALA A 86 8.59 -3.81 -6.38
CA ALA A 86 8.30 -2.69 -5.50
C ALA A 86 8.26 -3.17 -4.04
N PRO A 87 8.93 -2.48 -3.12
CA PRO A 87 8.82 -2.81 -1.70
C PRO A 87 7.38 -2.70 -1.23
N ILE A 88 6.98 -3.66 -0.40
CA ILE A 88 5.63 -3.69 0.17
C ILE A 88 5.77 -3.69 1.68
N ILE A 89 5.21 -2.67 2.31
CA ILE A 89 5.20 -2.55 3.77
C ILE A 89 3.82 -2.95 4.24
N MET A 90 3.76 -3.95 5.13
CA MET A 90 2.49 -4.47 5.61
C MET A 90 2.24 -4.05 7.04
N LEU A 91 1.09 -3.43 7.27
CA LEU A 91 0.69 -2.98 8.58
C LEU A 91 -0.27 -4.02 9.17
N THR A 92 0.07 -4.58 10.32
CA THR A 92 -0.68 -5.71 10.87
C THR A 92 -1.30 -5.44 12.24
N GLY A 93 -0.94 -4.34 12.87
CA GLY A 93 -1.22 -4.14 14.29
C GLY A 93 -2.67 -4.28 14.69
N HIS A 94 -3.55 -3.51 14.06
CA HIS A 94 -4.93 -3.50 14.52
C HIS A 94 -5.75 -4.70 14.05
N SER A 95 -5.34 -5.38 12.99
CA SER A 95 -6.10 -6.52 12.51
C SER A 95 -5.87 -7.77 13.35
N GLU A 96 -4.76 -7.86 14.04
CA GLU A 96 -4.49 -9.01 14.91
C GLU A 96 -5.45 -9.08 16.08
N ASP A 97 -5.81 -7.92 16.63
CA ASP A 97 -6.74 -7.90 17.74
C ASP A 97 -8.09 -8.48 17.34
N ARG A 98 -8.55 -8.13 16.15
CA ARG A 98 -9.83 -8.66 15.68
C ARG A 98 -9.78 -10.16 15.50
N LYS A 99 -8.68 -10.67 15.01
CA LYS A 99 -8.53 -12.09 14.76
C LYS A 99 -8.50 -12.90 16.03
N ARG A 100 -7.96 -12.34 17.09
CA ARG A 100 -7.89 -13.06 18.36
C ARG A 100 -9.24 -13.19 19.03
N HIS A 101 -10.21 -12.44 18.60
CA HIS A 101 -11.55 -12.48 19.19
C HIS A 101 -12.49 -13.47 18.52
N VAL A 102 -12.00 -14.15 17.56
CA VAL A 102 -12.82 -15.11 16.81
C VAL A 102 -12.85 -16.46 17.50
#